data_a2f43ab796d1e53cf6690e8b51135694
#
_entry.id   a2f43ab796d1e53cf6690e8b51135694
#
_cell.length_a   1.000
_cell.length_b   1.000
_cell.length_c   1.000
_cell.angle_alpha   90.00
_cell.angle_beta   90.00
_cell.angle_gamma   90.00
#
_symmetry.space_group_name_H-M   'P 1'
#
loop_
_entity.id
_entity.type
_entity.pdbx_description
1 polymer ?
#
loop_
_entity_poly.entity_id
_entity_poly.type
_entity_poly.pdbx_seq_one_letter_code
_entity_poly.pdbx_strand_id
1 'polypeptide(L)'
;MQRLRNPSVPVRSIAGYDFSRMSGTWHEAAHLAPAGTPACEPGEMAVRPEGAALRLDGTLCMAGVARRISARAVPSGPGRLALSGEAEDWWVIWADHGDRTLVLAPPSGRFAVVLDRSQIAPDRLKAAREVLDFNGFDVTRLR
;
A
#
# COMPACT_ATOMS: atom_id res chain seq x y z
N MET A 1 10.97 3.71 19.06
CA MET A 1 10.18 3.39 17.88
C MET A 1 11.04 3.45 16.63
N GLN A 2 11.01 2.42 15.83
CA GLN A 2 11.78 2.41 14.59
C GLN A 2 11.01 3.11 13.47
N ARG A 3 11.74 3.93 12.74
CA ARG A 3 11.20 4.59 11.56
C ARG A 3 11.35 3.67 10.36
N LEU A 4 10.28 3.53 9.61
CA LEU A 4 10.29 2.81 8.33
C LEU A 4 10.63 3.75 7.17
N ARG A 5 10.82 5.04 7.45
CA ARG A 5 10.96 6.05 6.43
C ARG A 5 11.76 7.24 6.93
N ASN A 6 12.56 7.84 6.04
CA ASN A 6 13.27 9.09 6.31
C ASN A 6 12.29 10.27 6.17
N PRO A 7 11.98 11.01 7.26
CA PRO A 7 10.99 12.08 7.22
C PRO A 7 11.46 13.33 6.44
N SER A 8 12.74 13.44 6.12
CA SER A 8 13.25 14.56 5.32
C SER A 8 13.02 14.37 3.83
N VAL A 9 12.63 13.16 3.38
CA VAL A 9 12.29 12.87 2.00
C VAL A 9 10.77 12.97 1.85
N PRO A 10 10.24 13.77 0.91
CA PRO A 10 8.79 13.85 0.73
C PRO A 10 8.23 12.55 0.14
N VAL A 11 7.06 12.13 0.63
CA VAL A 11 6.29 11.07 -0.01
C VAL A 11 5.47 11.67 -1.14
N ARG A 12 5.41 10.97 -2.26
CA ARG A 12 4.64 11.41 -3.42
C ARG A 12 3.65 10.33 -3.82
N SER A 13 2.38 10.72 -3.91
CA SER A 13 1.37 9.89 -4.54
C SER A 13 1.43 10.09 -6.05
N ILE A 14 1.01 9.07 -6.81
CA ILE A 14 0.95 9.22 -8.27
C ILE A 14 -0.18 10.16 -8.66
N ALA A 15 0.04 10.93 -9.72
CA ALA A 15 -0.98 11.81 -10.28
C ALA A 15 -1.91 11.01 -11.20
N GLY A 16 -3.20 11.35 -11.20
CA GLY A 16 -4.12 10.84 -12.19
C GLY A 16 -4.49 9.36 -12.11
N TYR A 17 -4.34 8.73 -10.95
CA TYR A 17 -4.75 7.34 -10.79
C TYR A 17 -6.28 7.22 -10.84
N ASP A 18 -6.78 6.36 -11.72
CA ASP A 18 -8.21 6.06 -11.82
C ASP A 18 -8.55 4.94 -10.83
N PHE A 19 -9.20 5.28 -9.72
CA PHE A 19 -9.53 4.32 -8.67
C PHE A 19 -10.52 3.25 -9.10
N SER A 20 -11.26 3.43 -10.20
CA SER A 20 -12.12 2.37 -10.74
C SER A 20 -11.30 1.14 -11.16
N ARG A 21 -10.02 1.34 -11.48
CA ARG A 21 -9.11 0.26 -11.88
C ARG A 21 -8.61 -0.56 -10.69
N MET A 22 -8.91 -0.11 -9.47
CA MET A 22 -8.47 -0.80 -8.25
C MET A 22 -9.38 -1.98 -7.88
N SER A 23 -10.54 -2.11 -8.50
CA SER A 23 -11.49 -3.18 -8.17
C SER A 23 -10.90 -4.57 -8.41
N GLY A 24 -11.24 -5.50 -7.53
CA GLY A 24 -10.81 -6.90 -7.59
C GLY A 24 -10.06 -7.33 -6.34
N THR A 25 -9.42 -8.49 -6.41
CA THR A 25 -8.67 -9.05 -5.30
C THR A 25 -7.18 -8.73 -5.45
N TRP A 26 -6.58 -8.34 -4.33
CA TRP A 26 -5.15 -8.03 -4.22
C TRP A 26 -4.51 -8.92 -3.19
N HIS A 27 -3.36 -9.51 -3.53
CA HIS A 27 -2.54 -10.29 -2.61
C HIS A 27 -1.36 -9.46 -2.15
N GLU A 28 -1.03 -9.55 -0.88
CA GLU A 28 0.11 -8.85 -0.34
C GLU A 28 1.41 -9.57 -0.77
N ALA A 29 2.19 -8.91 -1.63
CA ALA A 29 3.44 -9.46 -2.12
C ALA A 29 4.61 -9.15 -1.19
N ALA A 30 4.56 -7.98 -0.53
CA ALA A 30 5.58 -7.55 0.42
C ALA A 30 5.03 -6.45 1.32
N HIS A 31 5.68 -6.25 2.46
CA HIS A 31 5.37 -5.16 3.39
C HIS A 31 6.64 -4.76 4.12
N LEU A 32 6.65 -3.55 4.67
CA LEU A 32 7.72 -3.11 5.54
C LEU A 32 7.41 -3.49 6.98
N ALA A 33 8.40 -4.01 7.70
CA ALA A 33 8.28 -4.34 9.11
C ALA A 33 9.49 -3.79 9.87
N PRO A 34 9.32 -3.27 11.11
CA PRO A 34 10.43 -2.82 11.94
C PRO A 34 11.44 -3.94 12.18
N ALA A 35 12.72 -3.59 12.36
CA ALA A 35 13.75 -4.56 12.68
C ALA A 35 13.41 -5.30 13.98
N GLY A 36 13.66 -6.60 14.01
CA GLY A 36 13.37 -7.45 15.17
C GLY A 36 11.90 -7.82 15.32
N THR A 37 11.02 -7.28 14.49
CA THR A 37 9.61 -7.66 14.47
C THR A 37 9.43 -8.84 13.52
N PRO A 38 8.86 -9.96 13.97
CA PRO A 38 8.55 -11.06 13.05
C PRO A 38 7.56 -10.59 11.99
N ALA A 39 7.77 -11.04 10.77
CA ALA A 39 6.80 -10.79 9.71
C ALA A 39 5.55 -11.61 9.98
N CYS A 40 4.37 -11.01 9.83
CA CYS A 40 3.12 -11.76 9.82
C CYS A 40 2.90 -12.36 8.42
N GLU A 41 1.98 -13.29 8.31
CA GLU A 41 1.67 -13.87 7.01
C GLU A 41 1.12 -12.83 6.05
N PRO A 42 1.51 -12.89 4.76
CA PRO A 42 0.94 -12.01 3.75
C PRO A 42 -0.56 -12.14 3.70
N GLY A 43 -1.23 -11.00 3.58
CA GLY A 43 -2.67 -10.92 3.56
C GLY A 43 -3.26 -10.80 2.17
N GLU A 44 -4.54 -10.48 2.17
CA GLU A 44 -5.35 -10.37 0.95
C GLU A 44 -6.42 -9.33 1.18
N MET A 45 -6.71 -8.52 0.16
CA MET A 45 -7.72 -7.48 0.25
C MET A 45 -8.57 -7.47 -1.01
N ALA A 46 -9.89 -7.47 -0.83
CA ALA A 46 -10.84 -7.28 -1.91
C ALA A 46 -11.25 -5.80 -1.97
N VAL A 47 -11.34 -5.29 -3.19
CA VAL A 47 -11.79 -3.93 -3.47
C VAL A 47 -12.98 -4.03 -4.41
N ARG A 48 -14.09 -3.39 -4.05
CA ARG A 48 -15.29 -3.35 -4.90
C ARG A 48 -15.89 -1.96 -4.95
N PRO A 49 -16.55 -1.59 -6.04
CA PRO A 49 -17.27 -0.32 -6.09
C PRO A 49 -18.40 -0.27 -5.06
N GLU A 50 -18.60 0.90 -4.45
CA GLU A 50 -19.70 1.15 -3.51
C GLU A 50 -20.20 2.57 -3.78
N GLY A 51 -21.11 2.72 -4.75
CA GLY A 51 -21.50 4.04 -5.25
C GLY A 51 -20.30 4.75 -5.87
N ALA A 52 -20.05 5.99 -5.46
CA ALA A 52 -18.88 6.76 -5.88
C ALA A 52 -17.61 6.42 -5.07
N ALA A 53 -17.73 5.53 -4.10
CA ALA A 53 -16.64 5.11 -3.23
C ALA A 53 -16.20 3.69 -3.57
N LEU A 54 -15.18 3.22 -2.85
CA LEU A 54 -14.74 1.82 -2.88
C LEU A 54 -14.96 1.20 -1.51
N ARG A 55 -15.25 -0.09 -1.49
CA ARG A 55 -15.24 -0.90 -0.28
C ARG A 55 -13.97 -1.73 -0.26
N LEU A 56 -13.17 -1.59 0.80
CA LEU A 56 -11.97 -2.36 1.03
C LEU A 56 -12.23 -3.36 2.13
N ASP A 57 -11.92 -4.64 1.89
CA ASP A 57 -12.23 -5.71 2.84
C ASP A 57 -11.17 -6.80 2.78
N GLY A 58 -10.53 -7.07 3.90
CA GLY A 58 -9.49 -8.08 3.96
C GLY A 58 -8.62 -7.96 5.20
N THR A 59 -7.48 -8.62 5.15
CA THR A 59 -6.46 -8.56 6.20
C THR A 59 -5.10 -8.35 5.55
N LEU A 60 -4.34 -7.38 6.04
CA LEU A 60 -2.99 -7.09 5.55
C LEU A 60 -2.00 -7.13 6.71
N CYS A 61 -0.78 -7.55 6.41
CA CYS A 61 0.34 -7.44 7.32
C CYS A 61 0.93 -6.03 7.17
N MET A 62 0.77 -5.20 8.18
CA MET A 62 1.14 -3.78 8.13
C MET A 62 2.09 -3.48 9.27
N ALA A 63 3.34 -3.13 8.93
CA ALA A 63 4.41 -2.89 9.92
C ALA A 63 4.58 -4.07 10.90
N GLY A 64 4.44 -5.28 10.41
CA GLY A 64 4.59 -6.49 11.22
C GLY A 64 3.35 -6.87 12.03
N VAL A 65 2.21 -6.20 11.81
CA VAL A 65 0.95 -6.48 12.52
C VAL A 65 -0.12 -6.85 11.51
N ALA A 66 -0.78 -7.99 11.70
CA ALA A 66 -1.94 -8.37 10.89
C ALA A 66 -3.12 -7.47 11.26
N ARG A 67 -3.61 -6.68 10.31
CA ARG A 67 -4.72 -5.76 10.53
C ARG A 67 -5.89 -6.10 9.64
N ARG A 68 -7.06 -6.20 10.26
CA ARG A 68 -8.32 -6.35 9.53
C ARG A 68 -8.70 -5.01 8.91
N ILE A 69 -8.93 -5.01 7.60
CA ILE A 69 -9.40 -3.85 6.86
C ILE A 69 -10.87 -4.07 6.51
N SER A 70 -11.71 -3.16 6.91
CA SER A 70 -13.12 -3.13 6.54
C SER A 70 -13.51 -1.66 6.49
N ALA A 71 -13.40 -1.04 5.32
CA ALA A 71 -13.50 0.40 5.21
C ALA A 71 -14.17 0.83 3.91
N ARG A 72 -14.86 1.96 3.98
CA ARG A 72 -15.30 2.70 2.81
C ARG A 72 -14.22 3.71 2.48
N ALA A 73 -13.74 3.71 1.25
CA ALA A 73 -12.66 4.57 0.79
C ALA A 73 -13.17 5.54 -0.26
N VAL A 74 -12.83 6.81 -0.08
CA VAL A 74 -13.24 7.90 -0.97
C VAL A 74 -12.00 8.60 -1.49
N PRO A 75 -11.91 8.86 -2.80
CA PRO A 75 -10.79 9.66 -3.32
C PRO A 75 -10.72 11.02 -2.61
N SER A 76 -9.55 11.34 -2.06
CA SER A 76 -9.29 12.60 -1.36
C SER A 76 -8.34 13.51 -2.11
N GLY A 77 -7.80 13.04 -3.22
CA GLY A 77 -6.87 13.75 -4.08
C GLY A 77 -6.27 12.79 -5.10
N PRO A 78 -5.42 13.27 -6.02
CA PRO A 78 -4.78 12.40 -7.00
C PRO A 78 -3.97 11.28 -6.32
N GLY A 79 -4.34 10.03 -6.58
CA GLY A 79 -3.68 8.88 -5.99
C GLY A 79 -3.87 8.74 -4.48
N ARG A 80 -4.89 9.36 -3.89
CA ARG A 80 -5.10 9.39 -2.44
C ARG A 80 -6.50 8.94 -2.08
N LEU A 81 -6.62 8.12 -1.04
CA LEU A 81 -7.89 7.58 -0.53
C LEU A 81 -8.04 7.91 0.95
N ALA A 82 -9.19 8.49 1.30
CA ALA A 82 -9.59 8.61 2.70
C ALA A 82 -10.42 7.39 3.08
N LEU A 83 -10.00 6.67 4.11
CA LEU A 83 -10.66 5.45 4.58
C LEU A 83 -11.41 5.72 5.87
N SER A 84 -12.65 5.23 5.96
CA SER A 84 -13.42 5.29 7.21
C SER A 84 -12.66 4.55 8.33
N GLY A 85 -12.58 5.16 9.50
CA GLY A 85 -11.87 4.58 10.65
C GLY A 85 -10.36 4.72 10.64
N GLU A 86 -9.77 5.30 9.60
CA GLU A 86 -8.33 5.53 9.53
C GLU A 86 -8.01 7.00 9.77
N ALA A 87 -6.94 7.25 10.54
CA ALA A 87 -6.50 8.61 10.88
C ALA A 87 -5.80 9.30 9.71
N GLU A 88 -5.23 8.53 8.80
CA GLU A 88 -4.52 9.05 7.65
C GLU A 88 -5.08 8.49 6.35
N ASP A 89 -4.96 9.28 5.29
CA ASP A 89 -5.24 8.79 3.95
C ASP A 89 -4.22 7.72 3.55
N TRP A 90 -4.63 6.81 2.68
CA TRP A 90 -3.72 5.89 2.02
C TRP A 90 -3.40 6.44 0.65
N TRP A 91 -2.11 6.53 0.35
CA TRP A 91 -1.63 7.05 -0.92
C TRP A 91 -1.17 5.93 -1.82
N VAL A 92 -1.58 5.99 -3.09
CA VAL A 92 -1.00 5.14 -4.13
C VAL A 92 0.34 5.77 -4.50
N ILE A 93 1.41 5.12 -4.08
CA ILE A 93 2.78 5.59 -4.34
C ILE A 93 3.20 5.18 -5.75
N TRP A 94 2.72 4.03 -6.20
CA TRP A 94 3.01 3.51 -7.52
C TRP A 94 1.97 2.48 -7.95
N ALA A 95 1.71 2.45 -9.26
CA ALA A 95 0.95 1.40 -9.92
C ALA A 95 1.68 1.07 -11.22
N ASP A 96 1.81 -0.21 -11.53
CA ASP A 96 2.45 -0.57 -12.81
C ASP A 96 1.50 -0.29 -13.98
N HIS A 97 2.04 -0.24 -15.18
CA HIS A 97 1.30 0.14 -16.38
C HIS A 97 0.07 -0.75 -16.64
N GLY A 98 0.15 -2.03 -16.28
CA GLY A 98 -0.95 -2.97 -16.47
C GLY A 98 -1.90 -3.08 -15.29
N ASP A 99 -1.79 -2.23 -14.26
CA ASP A 99 -2.58 -2.28 -13.03
C ASP A 99 -2.55 -3.65 -12.34
N ARG A 100 -1.39 -4.31 -12.39
CA ARG A 100 -1.18 -5.61 -11.75
C ARG A 100 -0.61 -5.48 -10.36
N THR A 101 0.11 -4.40 -10.10
CA THR A 101 0.85 -4.16 -8.85
C THR A 101 0.56 -2.77 -8.34
N LEU A 102 0.37 -2.64 -7.02
CA LEU A 102 0.18 -1.36 -6.34
C LEU A 102 1.15 -1.26 -5.16
N VAL A 103 1.63 -0.06 -4.89
CA VAL A 103 2.31 0.27 -3.65
C VAL A 103 1.47 1.28 -2.91
N LEU A 104 1.06 0.96 -1.69
CA LEU A 104 0.23 1.81 -0.84
C LEU A 104 0.97 2.14 0.45
N ALA A 105 0.88 3.39 0.87
CA ALA A 105 1.42 3.85 2.14
C ALA A 105 0.72 5.15 2.57
N PRO A 106 0.59 5.41 3.88
CA PRO A 106 0.16 6.73 4.34
C PRO A 106 1.32 7.72 4.24
N PRO A 107 1.04 9.04 4.24
CA PRO A 107 2.11 10.05 4.15
C PRO A 107 3.11 10.01 5.31
N SER A 108 2.71 9.53 6.49
CA SER A 108 3.64 9.36 7.62
C SER A 108 4.65 8.25 7.38
N GLY A 109 4.36 7.30 6.49
CA GLY A 109 5.21 6.14 6.25
C GLY A 109 5.21 5.13 7.39
N ARG A 110 4.20 5.14 8.27
CA ARG A 110 4.13 4.18 9.38
C ARG A 110 3.94 2.73 8.91
N PHE A 111 3.50 2.53 7.67
CA PHE A 111 3.52 1.24 6.99
C PHE A 111 3.70 1.45 5.50
N ALA A 112 4.02 0.39 4.78
CA ALA A 112 3.91 0.34 3.33
C ALA A 112 3.65 -1.11 2.92
N VAL A 113 2.81 -1.30 1.92
CA VAL A 113 2.48 -2.62 1.39
C VAL A 113 2.60 -2.61 -0.12
N VAL A 114 3.07 -3.73 -0.65
CA VAL A 114 3.11 -4.02 -2.08
C VAL A 114 2.04 -5.06 -2.37
N LEU A 115 1.07 -4.71 -3.18
CA LEU A 115 -0.05 -5.58 -3.53
C LEU A 115 0.06 -5.99 -4.98
N ASP A 116 -0.31 -7.24 -5.29
CA ASP A 116 -0.33 -7.75 -6.64
C ASP A 116 -1.62 -8.54 -6.89
N ARG A 117 -2.06 -8.54 -8.15
CA ARG A 117 -3.27 -9.29 -8.55
C ARG A 117 -3.09 -10.80 -8.42
N SER A 118 -1.87 -11.26 -8.53
CA SER A 118 -1.51 -12.67 -8.48
C SER A 118 -0.15 -12.83 -7.81
N GLN A 119 0.71 -13.68 -8.32
CA GLN A 119 2.09 -13.78 -7.84
C GLN A 119 2.93 -12.71 -8.55
N ILE A 120 3.54 -11.83 -7.77
CA ILE A 120 4.32 -10.71 -8.33
C ILE A 120 5.54 -11.21 -9.11
N ALA A 121 5.76 -10.65 -10.30
CA ALA A 121 6.96 -10.91 -11.06
C ALA A 121 8.17 -10.19 -10.46
N PRO A 122 9.38 -10.76 -10.56
CA PRO A 122 10.58 -10.17 -9.96
C PRO A 122 10.88 -8.73 -10.40
N ASP A 123 10.62 -8.40 -11.65
CA ASP A 123 10.84 -7.05 -12.17
C ASP A 123 9.90 -6.03 -11.56
N ARG A 124 8.64 -6.40 -11.30
CA ARG A 124 7.69 -5.51 -10.64
C ARG A 124 7.98 -5.36 -9.15
N LEU A 125 8.46 -6.41 -8.50
CA LEU A 125 8.90 -6.31 -7.11
C LEU A 125 10.12 -5.40 -7.00
N LYS A 126 11.06 -5.51 -7.93
CA LYS A 126 12.22 -4.62 -7.99
C LYS A 126 11.79 -3.17 -8.20
N ALA A 127 10.87 -2.92 -9.11
CA ALA A 127 10.34 -1.57 -9.36
C ALA A 127 9.64 -1.00 -8.11
N ALA A 128 8.82 -1.80 -7.44
CA ALA A 128 8.17 -1.39 -6.20
C ALA A 128 9.19 -1.00 -5.13
N ARG A 129 10.25 -1.80 -4.98
CA ARG A 129 11.34 -1.53 -4.05
C ARG A 129 12.04 -0.20 -4.37
N GLU A 130 12.34 0.04 -5.63
CA GLU A 130 12.97 1.29 -6.06
C GLU A 130 12.09 2.51 -5.80
N VAL A 131 10.79 2.39 -6.04
CA VAL A 131 9.83 3.47 -5.76
C VAL A 131 9.77 3.77 -4.26
N LEU A 132 9.74 2.75 -3.42
CA LEU A 132 9.76 2.92 -1.97
C LEU A 132 11.06 3.59 -1.52
N ASP A 133 12.20 3.17 -2.04
CA ASP A 133 13.48 3.77 -1.74
C ASP A 133 13.51 5.26 -2.12
N PHE A 134 13.02 5.59 -3.31
CA PHE A 134 12.92 6.96 -3.79
C PHE A 134 12.08 7.85 -2.86
N ASN A 135 11.04 7.27 -2.25
CA ASN A 135 10.15 7.98 -1.31
C ASN A 135 10.67 7.94 0.14
N GLY A 136 11.90 7.54 0.33
CA GLY A 136 12.56 7.59 1.63
C GLY A 136 12.27 6.43 2.55
N PHE A 137 11.59 5.37 2.07
CA PHE A 137 11.33 4.18 2.89
C PHE A 137 12.61 3.34 3.03
N ASP A 138 12.76 2.73 4.19
CA ASP A 138 13.88 1.82 4.46
C ASP A 138 13.58 0.44 3.85
N VAL A 139 14.06 0.24 2.63
CA VAL A 139 13.78 -1.00 1.88
C VAL A 139 14.52 -2.22 2.43
N THR A 140 15.45 -2.03 3.36
CA THR A 140 16.05 -3.16 4.08
C THR A 140 15.04 -3.82 5.03
N ARG A 141 13.92 -3.15 5.31
CA ARG A 141 12.82 -3.67 6.13
C ARG A 141 11.73 -4.37 5.31
N LEU A 142 11.90 -4.44 4.00
CA LEU A 142 10.92 -5.10 3.14
C LEU A 142 10.96 -6.62 3.36
N ARG A 143 9.78 -7.19 3.61
CA ARG A 143 9.58 -8.63 3.88
C ARG A 143 8.69 -9.25 2.83
#